data_36f5062b81706301cdae3e656763324e
#
_entry.id   36f5062b81706301cdae3e656763324e
#
_cell.length_a   1.000
_cell.length_b   1.000
_cell.length_c   1.000
_cell.angle_alpha   90.00
_cell.angle_beta   90.00
_cell.angle_gamma   90.00
#
_symmetry.space_group_name_H-M   'P 1'
#
loop_
_entity.id
_entity.type
_entity.pdbx_description
1 polymer ?
#
loop_
_entity_poly.entity_id
_entity_poly.type
_entity_poly.pdbx_seq_one_letter_code
_entity_poly.pdbx_strand_id
1 'polypeptide(L)'
;MKKTVLLLLLFSSHVYSQDWVTPVIDGYGKIKYSKNIAVQPDDKLEYKIVYKITTSESREGINKGLNGIAHAINMLGCKNILKDDVKIVATIQGPATTIVLSDDAYQKKFGKKNPNTEVIDLLTQYGVKLFVCSQATAYKKIDSSEINENIIEALSGSSVLLNYQLNGYALMQ
;
A
#
# COMPACT_ATOMS: atom_id res chain seq x y z
N MET A 1 55.52 13.31 -44.64
CA MET A 1 54.51 13.93 -43.82
C MET A 1 53.54 12.80 -43.38
N LYS A 2 53.65 12.29 -42.12
CA LYS A 2 52.80 11.24 -41.58
C LYS A 2 51.57 11.92 -40.92
N LYS A 3 50.38 11.65 -41.44
CA LYS A 3 49.11 12.14 -40.84
C LYS A 3 48.68 11.14 -39.74
N THR A 4 48.76 11.57 -38.47
CA THR A 4 48.25 10.82 -37.31
C THR A 4 46.78 11.10 -37.23
N VAL A 5 45.92 10.06 -37.44
CA VAL A 5 44.46 10.13 -37.23
C VAL A 5 44.22 9.79 -35.77
N LEU A 6 43.74 10.78 -35.00
CA LEU A 6 43.35 10.60 -33.59
C LEU A 6 41.89 10.10 -33.57
N LEU A 7 41.70 8.83 -33.25
CA LEU A 7 40.39 8.20 -33.11
C LEU A 7 39.83 8.54 -31.71
N LEU A 8 38.88 9.49 -31.63
CA LEU A 8 38.15 9.80 -30.41
C LEU A 8 37.10 8.71 -30.16
N LEU A 9 37.36 7.81 -29.21
CA LEU A 9 36.35 6.86 -28.68
C LEU A 9 35.39 7.64 -27.75
N LEU A 10 34.20 7.93 -28.24
CA LEU A 10 33.07 8.44 -27.44
C LEU A 10 32.52 7.29 -26.58
N PHE A 11 32.92 7.23 -25.33
CA PHE A 11 32.26 6.41 -24.32
C PHE A 11 30.88 7.03 -24.03
N SER A 12 29.83 6.51 -24.63
CA SER A 12 28.47 6.79 -24.22
C SER A 12 28.22 6.08 -22.90
N SER A 13 28.35 6.81 -21.79
CA SER A 13 27.87 6.36 -20.49
C SER A 13 26.34 6.27 -20.53
N HIS A 14 25.82 5.05 -20.65
CA HIS A 14 24.41 4.80 -20.47
C HIS A 14 24.08 5.04 -18.99
N VAL A 15 23.53 6.20 -18.68
CA VAL A 15 22.91 6.46 -17.38
C VAL A 15 21.65 5.59 -17.33
N TYR A 16 21.72 4.44 -16.68
CA TYR A 16 20.55 3.66 -16.34
C TYR A 16 19.72 4.47 -15.34
N SER A 17 18.74 5.19 -15.83
CA SER A 17 17.67 5.71 -14.98
C SER A 17 16.93 4.49 -14.43
N GLN A 18 16.96 4.32 -13.10
CA GLN A 18 16.14 3.28 -12.47
C GLN A 18 14.67 3.66 -12.65
N ASP A 19 13.87 2.77 -13.22
CA ASP A 19 12.44 2.98 -13.41
C ASP A 19 11.65 2.77 -12.12
N TRP A 20 10.46 3.36 -12.06
CA TRP A 20 9.49 3.09 -11.02
C TRP A 20 8.88 1.71 -11.23
N VAL A 21 8.92 0.85 -10.21
CA VAL A 21 8.48 -0.54 -10.30
C VAL A 21 7.45 -0.90 -9.22
N THR A 22 6.66 -1.94 -9.49
CA THR A 22 5.67 -2.51 -8.59
C THR A 22 5.88 -4.04 -8.51
N PRO A 23 6.97 -4.52 -7.86
CA PRO A 23 7.39 -5.92 -7.97
C PRO A 23 6.44 -6.93 -7.30
N VAL A 24 5.55 -6.50 -6.43
CA VAL A 24 4.65 -7.38 -5.66
C VAL A 24 3.19 -7.00 -5.82
N ILE A 25 2.83 -5.74 -5.55
CA ILE A 25 1.47 -5.22 -5.74
C ILE A 25 1.44 -4.48 -7.07
N ASP A 26 1.03 -5.18 -8.12
CA ASP A 26 1.09 -4.67 -9.49
C ASP A 26 0.23 -3.41 -9.68
N GLY A 27 0.76 -2.44 -10.41
CA GLY A 27 0.09 -1.18 -10.73
C GLY A 27 0.02 -0.13 -9.61
N TYR A 28 0.23 -0.51 -8.35
CA TYR A 28 0.04 0.37 -7.19
C TYR A 28 1.29 0.48 -6.32
N GLY A 29 1.45 1.63 -5.63
CA GLY A 29 2.53 1.81 -4.66
C GLY A 29 3.93 1.73 -5.27
N LYS A 30 4.13 2.38 -6.41
CA LYS A 30 5.41 2.40 -7.15
C LYS A 30 6.59 2.78 -6.27
N ILE A 31 7.72 2.11 -6.47
CA ILE A 31 8.99 2.40 -5.80
C ILE A 31 10.12 2.56 -6.82
N LYS A 32 11.03 3.47 -6.54
CA LYS A 32 12.30 3.60 -7.24
C LYS A 32 13.41 3.05 -6.35
N TYR A 33 13.77 1.78 -6.59
CA TYR A 33 14.75 1.10 -5.75
C TYR A 33 16.18 1.54 -6.08
N SER A 34 17.01 1.74 -5.07
CA SER A 34 18.45 1.99 -5.22
C SER A 34 19.26 1.19 -4.21
N LYS A 35 20.21 0.41 -4.69
CA LYS A 35 21.09 -0.41 -3.85
C LYS A 35 22.05 0.44 -2.98
N ASN A 36 22.35 1.66 -3.41
CA ASN A 36 23.36 2.53 -2.79
C ASN A 36 22.80 3.44 -1.69
N ILE A 37 21.54 3.28 -1.31
CA ILE A 37 20.95 4.02 -0.20
C ILE A 37 21.37 3.37 1.12
N ALA A 38 21.81 4.19 2.07
CA ALA A 38 22.43 3.73 3.33
C ALA A 38 21.47 2.91 4.21
N VAL A 39 20.16 3.25 4.24
CA VAL A 39 19.17 2.49 5.00
C VAL A 39 18.33 1.66 4.04
N GLN A 40 18.43 0.36 4.20
CA GLN A 40 17.69 -0.65 3.44
C GLN A 40 16.77 -1.44 4.37
N PRO A 41 15.69 -2.06 3.87
CA PRO A 41 14.97 -3.07 4.64
C PRO A 41 15.94 -4.18 5.08
N ASP A 42 15.82 -4.61 6.35
CA ASP A 42 16.62 -5.68 6.92
C ASP A 42 15.91 -7.02 6.69
N ASP A 43 16.52 -7.93 5.96
CA ASP A 43 15.97 -9.24 5.60
C ASP A 43 15.99 -10.28 6.75
N LYS A 44 16.51 -9.88 7.93
CA LYS A 44 16.49 -10.71 9.15
C LYS A 44 15.31 -10.38 10.05
N LEU A 45 14.50 -9.38 9.74
CA LEU A 45 13.38 -8.94 10.56
C LEU A 45 12.06 -9.54 10.08
N GLU A 46 11.19 -9.90 11.03
CA GLU A 46 9.77 -10.08 10.79
C GLU A 46 9.08 -8.70 10.85
N TYR A 47 8.43 -8.31 9.75
CA TYR A 47 7.75 -7.02 9.62
C TYR A 47 6.31 -7.14 10.10
N LYS A 48 6.04 -6.74 11.33
CA LYS A 48 4.69 -6.61 11.90
C LYS A 48 4.27 -5.14 11.89
N ILE A 49 3.34 -4.79 11.02
CA ILE A 49 2.98 -3.38 10.79
C ILE A 49 1.47 -3.21 10.92
N VAL A 50 1.03 -2.21 11.68
CA VAL A 50 -0.37 -1.78 11.71
C VAL A 50 -0.49 -0.35 11.18
N TYR A 51 -1.35 -0.16 10.15
CA TYR A 51 -1.63 1.13 9.56
C TYR A 51 -2.91 1.74 10.12
N LYS A 52 -2.89 3.07 10.30
CA LYS A 52 -4.08 3.86 10.61
C LYS A 52 -4.46 4.71 9.39
N ILE A 53 -5.52 4.31 8.66
CA ILE A 53 -6.01 5.02 7.48
C ILE A 53 -7.19 5.90 7.87
N THR A 54 -6.98 7.22 7.85
CA THR A 54 -8.00 8.21 8.22
C THR A 54 -8.26 9.25 7.13
N THR A 55 -7.36 9.40 6.17
CA THR A 55 -7.48 10.42 5.11
C THR A 55 -8.35 9.92 3.95
N SER A 56 -9.15 10.83 3.38
CA SER A 56 -9.85 10.62 2.11
C SER A 56 -9.03 11.06 0.89
N GLU A 57 -7.78 11.52 1.10
CA GLU A 57 -6.90 11.93 0.01
C GLU A 57 -6.63 10.77 -0.94
N SER A 58 -6.55 11.10 -2.23
CA SER A 58 -6.20 10.16 -3.28
C SER A 58 -4.75 10.35 -3.75
N ARG A 59 -4.08 9.25 -4.05
CA ARG A 59 -2.79 9.22 -4.74
C ARG A 59 -2.84 8.15 -5.83
N GLU A 60 -2.46 8.50 -7.06
CA GLU A 60 -2.50 7.59 -8.21
C GLU A 60 -3.89 6.96 -8.45
N GLY A 61 -4.97 7.74 -8.19
CA GLY A 61 -6.35 7.31 -8.42
C GLY A 61 -7.02 6.54 -7.27
N ILE A 62 -6.27 6.07 -6.28
CA ILE A 62 -6.76 5.32 -5.12
C ILE A 62 -6.50 6.07 -3.80
N ASN A 63 -7.04 5.57 -2.69
CA ASN A 63 -6.79 6.14 -1.37
C ASN A 63 -5.29 6.12 -1.03
N LYS A 64 -4.77 7.26 -0.53
CA LYS A 64 -3.37 7.45 -0.20
C LYS A 64 -2.84 6.43 0.81
N GLY A 65 -3.65 6.02 1.79
CA GLY A 65 -3.27 5.03 2.80
C GLY A 65 -3.11 3.62 2.20
N LEU A 66 -4.04 3.20 1.32
CA LEU A 66 -3.92 1.91 0.61
C LEU A 66 -2.72 1.92 -0.34
N ASN A 67 -2.49 3.04 -1.06
CA ASN A 67 -1.30 3.20 -1.88
C ASN A 67 -0.01 3.11 -1.04
N GLY A 68 -0.01 3.67 0.17
CA GLY A 68 1.11 3.59 1.11
C GLY A 68 1.43 2.16 1.56
N ILE A 69 0.40 1.33 1.79
CA ILE A 69 0.59 -0.10 2.11
C ILE A 69 1.21 -0.84 0.91
N ALA A 70 0.66 -0.63 -0.29
CA ALA A 70 1.20 -1.22 -1.51
C ALA A 70 2.68 -0.82 -1.74
N HIS A 71 3.02 0.46 -1.49
CA HIS A 71 4.39 0.96 -1.56
C HIS A 71 5.33 0.25 -0.56
N ALA A 72 4.89 0.05 0.68
CA ALA A 72 5.68 -0.65 1.69
C ALA A 72 5.93 -2.11 1.29
N ILE A 73 4.92 -2.81 0.79
CA ILE A 73 5.05 -4.19 0.31
C ILE A 73 6.03 -4.26 -0.87
N ASN A 74 5.92 -3.36 -1.84
CA ASN A 74 6.83 -3.31 -2.98
C ASN A 74 8.27 -2.98 -2.57
N MET A 75 8.46 -2.10 -1.57
CA MET A 75 9.77 -1.79 -1.00
C MET A 75 10.42 -3.03 -0.38
N LEU A 76 9.67 -3.80 0.40
CA LEU A 76 10.14 -5.05 0.98
C LEU A 76 10.44 -6.09 -0.11
N GLY A 77 9.58 -6.18 -1.13
CA GLY A 77 9.77 -7.07 -2.28
C GLY A 77 11.03 -6.77 -3.10
N CYS A 78 11.45 -5.50 -3.20
CA CYS A 78 12.73 -5.15 -3.84
C CYS A 78 13.96 -5.76 -3.14
N LYS A 79 13.82 -6.16 -1.87
CA LYS A 79 14.84 -6.84 -1.07
C LYS A 79 14.61 -8.34 -0.95
N ASN A 80 13.65 -8.89 -1.71
CA ASN A 80 13.24 -10.30 -1.66
C ASN A 80 12.83 -10.77 -0.26
N ILE A 81 12.30 -9.87 0.58
CA ILE A 81 11.76 -10.23 1.89
C ILE A 81 10.50 -11.07 1.62
N LEU A 82 10.46 -12.25 2.21
CA LEU A 82 9.42 -13.24 1.95
C LEU A 82 8.06 -12.76 2.50
N LYS A 83 6.99 -13.11 1.82
CA LYS A 83 5.62 -12.77 2.23
C LYS A 83 5.31 -13.25 3.66
N ASP A 84 5.82 -14.39 4.06
CA ASP A 84 5.58 -14.98 5.38
C ASP A 84 6.21 -14.16 6.52
N ASP A 85 7.26 -13.38 6.23
CA ASP A 85 7.92 -12.47 7.17
C ASP A 85 7.26 -11.08 7.22
N VAL A 86 6.16 -10.87 6.45
CA VAL A 86 5.48 -9.58 6.34
C VAL A 86 4.03 -9.70 6.79
N LYS A 87 3.70 -9.16 7.97
CA LYS A 87 2.36 -9.15 8.55
C LYS A 87 1.85 -7.73 8.62
N ILE A 88 0.92 -7.39 7.73
CA ILE A 88 0.35 -6.04 7.66
C ILE A 88 -1.13 -6.08 8.00
N VAL A 89 -1.52 -5.11 8.81
CA VAL A 89 -2.90 -4.86 9.21
C VAL A 89 -3.20 -3.39 9.00
N ALA A 90 -4.41 -3.05 8.61
CA ALA A 90 -4.84 -1.66 8.56
C ALA A 90 -6.22 -1.48 9.18
N THR A 91 -6.43 -0.35 9.87
CA THR A 91 -7.76 0.10 10.29
C THR A 91 -8.16 1.33 9.50
N ILE A 92 -9.37 1.29 8.93
CA ILE A 92 -9.96 2.34 8.11
C ILE A 92 -11.05 3.03 8.93
N GLN A 93 -10.97 4.35 9.08
CA GLN A 93 -11.89 5.11 9.91
C GLN A 93 -11.96 6.59 9.49
N GLY A 94 -12.87 7.36 10.11
CA GLY A 94 -13.03 8.79 9.87
C GLY A 94 -13.36 9.13 8.40
N PRO A 95 -12.71 10.12 7.79
CA PRO A 95 -12.92 10.48 6.38
C PRO A 95 -12.68 9.33 5.39
N ALA A 96 -11.77 8.41 5.67
CA ALA A 96 -11.47 7.28 4.82
C ALA A 96 -12.59 6.22 4.74
N THR A 97 -13.54 6.19 5.68
CA THR A 97 -14.53 5.10 5.82
C THR A 97 -15.26 4.74 4.52
N THR A 98 -15.49 5.70 3.62
CA THR A 98 -16.23 5.43 2.36
C THR A 98 -15.47 4.55 1.37
N ILE A 99 -14.15 4.37 1.54
CA ILE A 99 -13.37 3.51 0.62
C ILE A 99 -13.70 2.03 0.77
N VAL A 100 -14.34 1.64 1.89
CA VAL A 100 -14.68 0.24 2.19
C VAL A 100 -15.96 -0.23 1.49
N LEU A 101 -16.70 0.67 0.83
CA LEU A 101 -17.95 0.30 0.15
C LEU A 101 -17.69 -0.68 -0.99
N SER A 102 -18.60 -1.64 -1.15
CA SER A 102 -18.66 -2.47 -2.35
C SER A 102 -18.83 -1.62 -3.60
N ASP A 103 -18.53 -2.15 -4.78
CA ASP A 103 -18.72 -1.44 -6.04
C ASP A 103 -20.15 -0.94 -6.22
N ASP A 104 -21.15 -1.78 -5.89
CA ASP A 104 -22.57 -1.44 -6.03
C ASP A 104 -22.98 -0.31 -5.08
N ALA A 105 -22.57 -0.40 -3.82
CA ALA A 105 -22.84 0.64 -2.83
C ALA A 105 -22.15 1.95 -3.16
N TYR A 106 -20.91 1.88 -3.65
CA TYR A 106 -20.15 3.05 -4.09
C TYR A 106 -20.77 3.69 -5.34
N GLN A 107 -21.19 2.85 -6.31
CA GLN A 107 -21.89 3.30 -7.52
C GLN A 107 -23.21 4.01 -7.18
N LYS A 108 -23.99 3.43 -6.27
CA LYS A 108 -25.24 4.04 -5.79
C LYS A 108 -25.01 5.39 -5.12
N LYS A 109 -23.92 5.55 -4.39
CA LYS A 109 -23.62 6.75 -3.61
C LYS A 109 -22.91 7.84 -4.41
N PHE A 110 -22.02 7.47 -5.32
CA PHE A 110 -21.08 8.40 -6.01
C PHE A 110 -21.18 8.35 -7.53
N GLY A 111 -22.05 7.54 -8.13
CA GLY A 111 -22.25 7.45 -9.57
C GLY A 111 -21.14 6.74 -10.35
N LYS A 112 -20.21 6.07 -9.66
CA LYS A 112 -19.08 5.34 -10.27
C LYS A 112 -18.67 4.18 -9.38
N LYS A 113 -17.99 3.17 -9.95
CA LYS A 113 -17.40 2.09 -9.17
C LYS A 113 -16.37 2.60 -8.16
N ASN A 114 -16.17 1.83 -7.10
CA ASN A 114 -15.16 2.17 -6.09
C ASN A 114 -13.74 2.05 -6.69
N PRO A 115 -12.98 3.14 -6.81
CA PRO A 115 -11.65 3.09 -7.39
C PRO A 115 -10.64 2.30 -6.53
N ASN A 116 -11.02 1.91 -5.31
CA ASN A 116 -10.15 1.20 -4.40
C ASN A 116 -10.36 -0.32 -4.42
N THR A 117 -11.38 -0.84 -5.12
CA THR A 117 -11.73 -2.28 -5.09
C THR A 117 -10.52 -3.13 -5.52
N GLU A 118 -9.91 -2.83 -6.65
CA GLU A 118 -8.78 -3.60 -7.17
C GLU A 118 -7.59 -3.63 -6.21
N VAL A 119 -7.19 -2.49 -5.62
CA VAL A 119 -6.08 -2.47 -4.66
C VAL A 119 -6.45 -3.16 -3.34
N ILE A 120 -7.72 -3.10 -2.89
CA ILE A 120 -8.19 -3.86 -1.73
C ILE A 120 -8.02 -5.36 -2.00
N ASP A 121 -8.44 -5.84 -3.16
CA ASP A 121 -8.31 -7.25 -3.55
C ASP A 121 -6.85 -7.70 -3.62
N LEU A 122 -5.97 -6.93 -4.24
CA LEU A 122 -4.53 -7.24 -4.31
C LEU A 122 -3.88 -7.28 -2.93
N LEU A 123 -4.20 -6.31 -2.06
CA LEU A 123 -3.65 -6.27 -0.71
C LEU A 123 -4.14 -7.46 0.15
N THR A 124 -5.42 -7.81 0.06
CA THR A 124 -5.96 -8.95 0.83
C THR A 124 -5.49 -10.30 0.30
N GLN A 125 -5.33 -10.47 -1.01
CA GLN A 125 -4.67 -11.63 -1.63
C GLN A 125 -3.20 -11.76 -1.20
N TYR A 126 -2.50 -10.66 -1.01
CA TYR A 126 -1.16 -10.66 -0.42
C TYR A 126 -1.17 -11.11 1.05
N GLY A 127 -2.28 -10.95 1.76
CA GLY A 127 -2.43 -11.32 3.17
C GLY A 127 -2.58 -10.14 4.13
N VAL A 128 -2.76 -8.92 3.61
CA VAL A 128 -3.09 -7.76 4.43
C VAL A 128 -4.49 -7.92 5.02
N LYS A 129 -4.65 -7.70 6.33
CA LYS A 129 -5.95 -7.65 6.99
C LYS A 129 -6.45 -6.21 7.05
N LEU A 130 -7.54 -5.93 6.35
CA LEU A 130 -8.15 -4.61 6.31
C LEU A 130 -9.39 -4.59 7.23
N PHE A 131 -9.38 -3.72 8.21
CA PHE A 131 -10.48 -3.54 9.16
C PHE A 131 -11.15 -2.18 8.95
N VAL A 132 -12.49 -2.16 9.06
CA VAL A 132 -13.23 -0.91 9.18
C VAL A 132 -13.78 -0.74 10.59
N CYS A 133 -13.75 0.49 11.08
CA CYS A 133 -14.30 0.86 12.38
C CYS A 133 -15.84 0.90 12.31
N SER A 134 -16.56 0.02 13.06
CA SER A 134 -18.03 -0.01 13.06
C SER A 134 -18.66 1.27 13.62
N GLN A 135 -17.95 2.00 14.49
CA GLN A 135 -18.42 3.32 14.95
C GLN A 135 -18.42 4.33 13.81
N ALA A 136 -17.45 4.22 12.87
CA ALA A 136 -17.37 5.11 11.73
C ALA A 136 -18.39 4.75 10.63
N THR A 137 -18.67 3.46 10.41
CA THR A 137 -19.72 3.02 9.48
C THR A 137 -21.10 3.41 10.01
N ALA A 138 -21.38 3.21 11.31
CA ALA A 138 -22.60 3.64 11.95
C ALA A 138 -22.82 5.16 11.83
N TYR A 139 -21.79 5.97 12.12
CA TYR A 139 -21.86 7.42 11.97
C TYR A 139 -22.16 7.85 10.52
N LYS A 140 -21.60 7.14 9.53
CA LYS A 140 -21.82 7.41 8.10
C LYS A 140 -23.06 6.71 7.54
N LYS A 141 -23.82 5.99 8.36
CA LYS A 141 -25.00 5.22 7.96
C LYS A 141 -24.69 4.24 6.81
N ILE A 142 -23.59 3.53 6.93
CA ILE A 142 -23.17 2.45 6.02
C ILE A 142 -23.59 1.14 6.68
N ASP A 143 -24.43 0.37 5.98
CA ASP A 143 -24.84 -0.95 6.41
C ASP A 143 -23.73 -1.99 6.14
N SER A 144 -23.67 -3.06 6.95
CA SER A 144 -22.69 -4.13 6.77
C SER A 144 -22.79 -4.80 5.39
N SER A 145 -23.98 -4.86 4.81
CA SER A 145 -24.21 -5.39 3.45
C SER A 145 -23.65 -4.50 2.33
N GLU A 146 -23.32 -3.26 2.63
CA GLU A 146 -22.74 -2.31 1.68
C GLU A 146 -21.20 -2.36 1.68
N ILE A 147 -20.59 -3.10 2.63
CA ILE A 147 -19.14 -3.19 2.77
C ILE A 147 -18.59 -4.24 1.80
N ASN A 148 -17.42 -3.97 1.23
CA ASN A 148 -16.66 -4.91 0.40
C ASN A 148 -16.33 -6.18 1.23
N GLU A 149 -16.54 -7.36 0.66
CA GLU A 149 -16.39 -8.66 1.32
C GLU A 149 -14.97 -8.94 1.87
N ASN A 150 -13.95 -8.28 1.33
CA ASN A 150 -12.56 -8.37 1.77
C ASN A 150 -12.23 -7.46 2.98
N ILE A 151 -13.22 -6.69 3.47
CA ILE A 151 -13.06 -5.79 4.63
C ILE A 151 -13.73 -6.42 5.86
N ILE A 152 -13.00 -6.47 6.95
CA ILE A 152 -13.45 -7.03 8.22
C ILE A 152 -13.98 -5.89 9.11
N GLU A 153 -15.18 -6.03 9.64
CA GLU A 153 -15.70 -5.08 10.62
C GLU A 153 -15.07 -5.30 11.99
N ALA A 154 -14.61 -4.22 12.61
CA ALA A 154 -14.09 -4.21 13.96
C ALA A 154 -14.92 -3.26 14.83
N LEU A 155 -15.06 -3.57 16.12
CA LEU A 155 -15.81 -2.74 17.08
C LEU A 155 -15.37 -1.27 17.03
N SER A 156 -14.05 -1.03 16.95
CA SER A 156 -13.50 0.30 16.70
C SER A 156 -12.11 0.21 16.07
N GLY A 157 -11.69 1.26 15.35
CA GLY A 157 -10.32 1.36 14.88
C GLY A 157 -9.30 1.38 16.03
N SER A 158 -9.69 1.94 17.18
CA SER A 158 -8.83 1.95 18.37
C SER A 158 -8.59 0.56 18.92
N SER A 159 -9.60 -0.34 18.94
CA SER A 159 -9.40 -1.71 19.40
C SER A 159 -8.45 -2.48 18.49
N VAL A 160 -8.51 -2.27 17.17
CA VAL A 160 -7.54 -2.83 16.23
C VAL A 160 -6.13 -2.34 16.56
N LEU A 161 -5.94 -1.02 16.64
CA LEU A 161 -4.64 -0.42 16.91
C LEU A 161 -4.03 -0.90 18.22
N LEU A 162 -4.82 -0.89 19.30
CA LEU A 162 -4.35 -1.34 20.62
C LEU A 162 -3.93 -2.80 20.61
N ASN A 163 -4.80 -3.69 20.09
CA ASN A 163 -4.53 -5.12 20.07
C ASN A 163 -3.28 -5.46 19.27
N TYR A 164 -3.12 -4.86 18.08
CA TYR A 164 -1.97 -5.17 17.24
C TYR A 164 -0.66 -4.57 17.79
N GLN A 165 -0.67 -3.33 18.30
CA GLN A 165 0.53 -2.74 18.92
C GLN A 165 0.97 -3.51 20.16
N LEU A 166 0.04 -3.93 21.02
CA LEU A 166 0.36 -4.79 22.19
C LEU A 166 0.89 -6.16 21.79
N ASN A 167 0.59 -6.63 20.56
CA ASN A 167 1.16 -7.84 19.97
C ASN A 167 2.45 -7.58 19.15
N GLY A 168 3.09 -6.43 19.34
CA GLY A 168 4.39 -6.12 18.76
C GLY A 168 4.36 -5.54 17.35
N TYR A 169 3.21 -5.05 16.86
CA TYR A 169 3.13 -4.38 15.57
C TYR A 169 3.57 -2.91 15.68
N ALA A 170 4.44 -2.48 14.78
CA ALA A 170 4.81 -1.08 14.63
C ALA A 170 3.68 -0.27 13.98
N LEU A 171 3.32 0.86 14.58
CA LEU A 171 2.30 1.76 14.02
C LEU A 171 2.89 2.59 12.88
N MET A 172 2.23 2.57 11.72
CA MET A 172 2.47 3.46 10.58
C MET A 172 1.23 4.34 10.33
N GLN A 173 1.44 5.59 9.88
CA GLN A 173 0.40 6.57 9.62
C GLN A 173 0.46 7.08 8.17
#